data_6306fc95a07070f5fdf64a5ddc724c58
#
_entry.id   6306fc95a07070f5fdf64a5ddc724c58
#
_cell.length_a   1.000
_cell.length_b   1.000
_cell.length_c   1.000
_cell.angle_alpha   90.00
_cell.angle_beta   90.00
_cell.angle_gamma   90.00
#
_symmetry.space_group_name_H-M   'P 1'
#
loop_
_entity.id
_entity.type
_entity.pdbx_description
1 polymer ?
#
loop_
_entity_poly.entity_id
_entity_poly.type
_entity_poly.pdbx_seq_one_letter_code
_entity_poly.pdbx_strand_id
1 'polypeptide(L)'
;MVLISQNRQLRIDEALEGCPELSARLQGAIPAGAEQGAVSLSCRFKQVARGRVALVGDASGSVDAVTGEGMCLAFQQAVKLADALAACDLRMYAAGHRRLMRRPFFIADAMLLLDRFPGLRDRAMRALSANPAIFSTLLAMHVGARAPAAMVTTALPLGWQMLTAGRA
;
A
#
# COMPACT_ATOMS: atom_id res chain seq x y z
N MET A 1 -8.36 3.75 -15.89
CA MET A 1 -8.18 4.62 -14.71
C MET A 1 -8.69 3.90 -13.48
N VAL A 2 -8.09 4.09 -12.33
CA VAL A 2 -8.54 3.56 -11.02
C VAL A 2 -8.72 4.75 -10.08
N LEU A 3 -9.87 4.83 -9.42
CA LEU A 3 -10.19 5.80 -8.39
C LEU A 3 -10.28 5.08 -7.04
N ILE A 4 -9.59 5.59 -6.02
CA ILE A 4 -9.68 5.11 -4.64
C ILE A 4 -10.31 6.24 -3.81
N SER A 5 -11.42 5.93 -3.12
CA SER A 5 -12.18 6.92 -2.35
C SER A 5 -12.81 6.27 -1.12
N GLN A 6 -12.98 7.05 -0.07
CA GLN A 6 -13.80 6.68 1.09
C GLN A 6 -15.31 6.80 0.80
N ASN A 7 -15.68 7.64 -0.17
CA ASN A 7 -17.06 7.76 -0.62
C ASN A 7 -17.39 6.62 -1.58
N ARG A 8 -18.21 5.66 -1.12
CA ARG A 8 -18.64 4.47 -1.91
C ARG A 8 -19.54 4.81 -3.09
N GLN A 9 -20.16 5.97 -3.09
CA GLN A 9 -21.08 6.42 -4.13
C GLN A 9 -20.41 7.30 -5.18
N LEU A 10 -19.15 7.73 -4.93
CA LEU A 10 -18.42 8.61 -5.83
C LEU A 10 -18.20 7.92 -7.18
N ARG A 11 -18.68 8.55 -8.24
CA ARG A 11 -18.49 8.12 -9.61
C ARG A 11 -17.22 8.72 -10.20
N ILE A 12 -16.68 8.07 -11.24
CA ILE A 12 -15.47 8.54 -11.90
C ILE A 12 -15.68 9.93 -12.50
N ASP A 13 -16.83 10.19 -13.11
CA ASP A 13 -17.14 11.48 -13.75
C ASP A 13 -17.17 12.62 -12.70
N GLU A 14 -17.81 12.40 -11.55
CA GLU A 14 -17.82 13.37 -10.43
C GLU A 14 -16.41 13.63 -9.90
N ALA A 15 -15.58 12.58 -9.79
CA ALA A 15 -14.20 12.73 -9.34
C ALA A 15 -13.34 13.53 -10.32
N LEU A 16 -13.61 13.42 -11.61
CA LEU A 16 -12.92 14.17 -12.67
C LEU A 16 -13.23 15.68 -12.63
N GLU A 17 -14.40 16.08 -12.14
CA GLU A 17 -14.73 17.50 -11.93
C GLU A 17 -13.76 18.16 -10.94
N GLY A 18 -13.29 17.41 -9.94
CA GLY A 18 -12.29 17.86 -8.98
C GLY A 18 -10.84 17.86 -9.49
N CYS A 19 -10.59 17.34 -10.71
CA CYS A 19 -9.26 17.19 -11.29
C CYS A 19 -9.20 17.70 -12.73
N PRO A 20 -9.19 19.03 -12.95
CA PRO A 20 -9.28 19.64 -14.28
C PRO A 20 -8.21 19.16 -15.27
N GLU A 21 -6.98 18.98 -14.81
CA GLU A 21 -5.87 18.49 -15.66
C GLU A 21 -6.12 17.06 -16.16
N LEU A 22 -6.66 16.19 -15.32
CA LEU A 22 -6.98 14.82 -15.67
C LEU A 22 -8.20 14.78 -16.60
N SER A 23 -9.22 15.61 -16.31
CA SER A 23 -10.40 15.77 -17.15
C SER A 23 -10.01 16.23 -18.56
N ALA A 24 -9.13 17.23 -18.69
CA ALA A 24 -8.62 17.71 -19.98
C ALA A 24 -7.88 16.62 -20.77
N ARG A 25 -7.08 15.78 -20.09
CA ARG A 25 -6.36 14.67 -20.73
C ARG A 25 -7.27 13.53 -21.21
N LEU A 26 -8.44 13.38 -20.58
CA LEU A 26 -9.43 12.36 -20.93
C LEU A 26 -10.52 12.90 -21.87
N GLN A 27 -10.45 14.16 -22.27
CA GLN A 27 -11.40 14.76 -23.19
C GLN A 27 -11.43 14.00 -24.52
N GLY A 28 -12.61 13.54 -24.92
CA GLY A 28 -12.78 12.73 -26.13
C GLY A 28 -12.41 11.24 -25.97
N ALA A 29 -11.99 10.78 -24.80
CA ALA A 29 -11.76 9.37 -24.53
C ALA A 29 -13.10 8.62 -24.45
N ILE A 30 -13.17 7.44 -25.07
CA ILE A 30 -14.32 6.57 -25.02
C ILE A 30 -14.12 5.56 -23.90
N PRO A 31 -15.08 5.38 -22.97
CA PRO A 31 -15.00 4.36 -21.94
C PRO A 31 -14.87 2.95 -22.53
N ALA A 32 -13.90 2.18 -22.10
CA ALA A 32 -13.69 0.80 -22.58
C ALA A 32 -14.73 -0.19 -22.04
N GLY A 33 -15.53 0.21 -21.06
CA GLY A 33 -16.58 -0.61 -20.45
C GLY A 33 -17.31 0.12 -19.33
N ALA A 34 -18.25 -0.57 -18.70
CA ALA A 34 -18.97 -0.04 -17.55
C ALA A 34 -18.04 0.13 -16.35
N GLU A 35 -18.29 1.16 -15.57
CA GLU A 35 -17.59 1.41 -14.30
C GLU A 35 -17.84 0.26 -13.32
N GLN A 36 -16.77 -0.24 -12.72
CA GLN A 36 -16.84 -1.31 -11.72
C GLN A 36 -16.22 -0.83 -10.42
N GLY A 37 -16.86 -1.10 -9.30
CA GLY A 37 -16.40 -0.74 -7.97
C GLY A 37 -16.24 -1.96 -7.07
N ALA A 38 -15.28 -1.89 -6.17
CA ALA A 38 -15.10 -2.86 -5.10
C ALA A 38 -14.73 -2.15 -3.80
N VAL A 39 -15.13 -2.74 -2.67
CA VAL A 39 -14.72 -2.26 -1.35
C VAL A 39 -13.46 -3.02 -0.94
N SER A 40 -12.37 -2.29 -0.77
CA SER A 40 -11.12 -2.83 -0.22
C SER A 40 -11.02 -2.52 1.26
N LEU A 41 -10.72 -3.54 2.06
CA LEU A 41 -10.52 -3.41 3.51
C LEU A 41 -9.21 -4.10 3.88
N SER A 42 -8.45 -3.50 4.78
CA SER A 42 -7.30 -4.16 5.38
C SER A 42 -7.78 -5.30 6.29
N CYS A 43 -7.39 -6.52 5.98
CA CYS A 43 -7.79 -7.71 6.73
C CYS A 43 -6.56 -8.51 7.13
N ARG A 44 -6.46 -8.87 8.44
CA ARG A 44 -5.32 -9.62 9.00
C ARG A 44 -5.81 -10.89 9.66
N PHE A 45 -5.31 -12.02 9.19
CA PHE A 45 -5.59 -13.30 9.84
C PHE A 45 -4.43 -13.74 10.72
N LYS A 46 -4.76 -14.29 11.89
CA LYS A 46 -3.77 -14.87 12.80
C LYS A 46 -3.18 -16.17 12.25
N GLN A 47 -3.97 -16.91 11.45
CA GLN A 47 -3.59 -18.20 10.92
C GLN A 47 -3.97 -18.28 9.43
N VAL A 48 -3.00 -18.53 8.58
CA VAL A 48 -3.14 -18.65 7.12
C VAL A 48 -2.93 -20.08 6.61
N ALA A 49 -2.52 -20.99 7.47
CA ALA A 49 -2.41 -22.41 7.16
C ALA A 49 -2.84 -23.25 8.35
N ARG A 50 -3.64 -24.32 8.10
CA ARG A 50 -4.10 -25.28 9.12
C ARG A 50 -4.34 -26.64 8.50
N GLY A 51 -3.73 -27.67 9.07
CA GLY A 51 -3.82 -29.03 8.54
C GLY A 51 -3.29 -29.08 7.10
N ARG A 52 -4.13 -29.38 6.14
CA ARG A 52 -3.82 -29.47 4.71
C ARG A 52 -4.33 -28.28 3.90
N VAL A 53 -4.81 -27.22 4.56
CA VAL A 53 -5.36 -26.03 3.92
C VAL A 53 -4.41 -24.86 4.13
N ALA A 54 -4.12 -24.12 3.06
CA ALA A 54 -3.40 -22.85 3.07
C ALA A 54 -4.17 -21.80 2.28
N LEU A 55 -4.19 -20.57 2.79
CA LEU A 55 -4.84 -19.41 2.16
C LEU A 55 -3.80 -18.56 1.45
N VAL A 56 -4.09 -18.09 0.24
CA VAL A 56 -3.20 -17.27 -0.60
C VAL A 56 -3.97 -16.07 -1.15
N GLY A 57 -3.27 -14.99 -1.45
CA GLY A 57 -3.86 -13.75 -1.94
C GLY A 57 -4.79 -13.13 -0.90
N ASP A 58 -5.85 -12.49 -1.33
CA ASP A 58 -6.82 -11.81 -0.47
C ASP A 58 -7.49 -12.76 0.54
N ALA A 59 -7.58 -14.06 0.22
CA ALA A 59 -8.06 -15.07 1.15
C ALA A 59 -7.16 -15.26 2.38
N SER A 60 -5.87 -14.91 2.29
CA SER A 60 -4.91 -14.99 3.40
C SER A 60 -4.80 -13.68 4.20
N GLY A 61 -5.56 -12.67 3.81
CA GLY A 61 -5.54 -11.32 4.32
C GLY A 61 -5.19 -10.31 3.24
N SER A 62 -5.81 -9.14 3.31
CA SER A 62 -5.62 -8.07 2.34
C SER A 62 -4.99 -6.85 3.00
N VAL A 63 -4.14 -6.17 2.27
CA VAL A 63 -3.65 -4.82 2.57
C VAL A 63 -4.54 -3.83 1.85
N ASP A 64 -4.74 -2.65 2.43
CA ASP A 64 -5.55 -1.61 1.80
C ASP A 64 -5.08 -1.32 0.36
N ALA A 65 -6.03 -1.12 -0.56
CA ALA A 65 -5.76 -0.92 -1.98
C ALA A 65 -4.89 0.31 -2.27
N VAL A 66 -4.79 1.25 -1.34
CA VAL A 66 -3.92 2.44 -1.44
C VAL A 66 -2.44 2.09 -1.70
N THR A 67 -1.99 0.89 -1.28
CA THR A 67 -0.61 0.45 -1.50
C THR A 67 -0.35 -0.06 -2.91
N GLY A 68 -1.38 -0.51 -3.64
CA GLY A 68 -1.28 -1.08 -4.99
C GLY A 68 -0.52 -2.42 -5.08
N GLU A 69 -0.17 -3.05 -3.96
CA GLU A 69 0.72 -4.23 -3.92
C GLU A 69 0.00 -5.59 -3.98
N GLY A 70 -1.35 -5.63 -3.99
CA GLY A 70 -2.13 -6.86 -3.79
C GLY A 70 -1.70 -8.04 -4.67
N MET A 71 -1.58 -7.84 -5.99
CA MET A 71 -1.17 -8.89 -6.93
C MET A 71 0.29 -9.34 -6.69
N CYS A 72 1.21 -8.41 -6.48
CA CYS A 72 2.60 -8.75 -6.18
C CYS A 72 2.72 -9.60 -4.91
N LEU A 73 1.95 -9.26 -3.87
CA LEU A 73 1.91 -10.03 -2.63
C LEU A 73 1.33 -11.43 -2.85
N ALA A 74 0.27 -11.56 -3.64
CA ALA A 74 -0.31 -12.86 -3.97
C ALA A 74 0.69 -13.78 -4.70
N PHE A 75 1.43 -13.26 -5.68
CA PHE A 75 2.48 -14.02 -6.37
C PHE A 75 3.62 -14.43 -5.42
N GLN A 76 4.09 -13.52 -4.57
CA GLN A 76 5.13 -13.84 -3.60
C GLN A 76 4.67 -14.88 -2.57
N GLN A 77 3.40 -14.83 -2.16
CA GLN A 77 2.78 -15.83 -1.29
C GLN A 77 2.71 -17.20 -1.99
N ALA A 78 2.33 -17.23 -3.28
CA ALA A 78 2.28 -18.47 -4.06
C ALA A 78 3.66 -19.14 -4.15
N VAL A 79 4.72 -18.38 -4.39
CA VAL A 79 6.10 -18.89 -4.36
C VAL A 79 6.44 -19.49 -2.99
N LYS A 80 6.13 -18.77 -1.90
CA LYS A 80 6.37 -19.28 -0.53
C LYS A 80 5.57 -20.54 -0.22
N LEU A 81 4.35 -20.64 -0.75
CA LEU A 81 3.55 -21.85 -0.60
C LEU A 81 4.15 -23.02 -1.39
N ALA A 82 4.62 -22.79 -2.62
CA ALA A 82 5.27 -23.82 -3.42
C ALA A 82 6.51 -24.38 -2.70
N ASP A 83 7.38 -23.51 -2.16
CA ASP A 83 8.53 -23.92 -1.34
C ASP A 83 8.12 -24.81 -0.15
N ALA A 84 7.07 -24.41 0.56
CA ALA A 84 6.56 -25.14 1.74
C ALA A 84 5.92 -26.48 1.36
N LEU A 85 5.25 -26.57 0.23
CA LEU A 85 4.69 -27.81 -0.30
C LEU A 85 5.80 -28.78 -0.72
N ALA A 86 6.84 -28.30 -1.38
CA ALA A 86 8.02 -29.10 -1.74
C ALA A 86 8.73 -29.67 -0.49
N ALA A 87 8.75 -28.90 0.62
CA ALA A 87 9.29 -29.32 1.91
C ALA A 87 8.29 -30.13 2.77
N CYS A 88 7.05 -30.34 2.31
CA CYS A 88 5.98 -30.98 3.08
C CYS A 88 5.73 -30.32 4.46
N ASP A 89 6.02 -29.01 4.61
CA ASP A 89 5.84 -28.27 5.87
C ASP A 89 5.14 -26.91 5.67
N LEU A 90 3.83 -26.88 5.89
CA LEU A 90 3.04 -25.65 5.81
C LEU A 90 3.35 -24.63 6.92
N ARG A 91 4.13 -25.00 7.96
CA ARG A 91 4.59 -24.02 8.96
C ARG A 91 5.60 -23.06 8.35
N MET A 92 6.40 -23.52 7.39
CA MET A 92 7.31 -22.68 6.60
C MET A 92 6.52 -21.60 5.85
N TYR A 93 5.41 -21.98 5.21
CA TYR A 93 4.53 -21.02 4.56
C TYR A 93 3.98 -19.98 5.54
N ALA A 94 3.42 -20.41 6.67
CA ALA A 94 2.86 -19.50 7.67
C ALA A 94 3.90 -18.52 8.23
N ALA A 95 5.14 -18.95 8.41
CA ALA A 95 6.25 -18.10 8.86
C ALA A 95 6.67 -17.11 7.74
N GLY A 96 6.80 -17.61 6.51
CA GLY A 96 7.13 -16.82 5.32
C GLY A 96 6.07 -15.75 5.03
N HIS A 97 4.80 -16.13 5.08
CA HIS A 97 3.66 -15.23 4.91
C HIS A 97 3.68 -14.09 5.94
N ARG A 98 3.84 -14.39 7.24
CA ARG A 98 3.93 -13.35 8.28
C ARG A 98 5.08 -12.37 8.03
N ARG A 99 6.24 -12.87 7.59
CA ARG A 99 7.40 -12.03 7.28
C ARG A 99 7.14 -11.15 6.07
N LEU A 100 6.52 -11.70 5.02
CA LEU A 100 6.17 -11.01 3.80
C LEU A 100 5.17 -9.88 4.08
N MET A 101 4.09 -10.15 4.82
CA MET A 101 2.99 -9.21 5.05
C MET A 101 3.31 -8.11 6.07
N ARG A 102 4.37 -8.25 6.86
CA ARG A 102 4.72 -7.30 7.93
C ARG A 102 4.94 -5.87 7.44
N ARG A 103 5.70 -5.73 6.35
CA ARG A 103 6.03 -4.43 5.78
C ARG A 103 4.84 -3.78 5.05
N PRO A 104 4.12 -4.46 4.15
CA PRO A 104 2.93 -3.91 3.52
C PRO A 104 1.89 -3.42 4.54
N PHE A 105 1.62 -4.19 5.59
CA PHE A 105 0.72 -3.75 6.64
C PHE A 105 1.21 -2.50 7.39
N PHE A 106 2.51 -2.42 7.67
CA PHE A 106 3.08 -1.24 8.31
C PHE A 106 2.93 0.02 7.45
N ILE A 107 3.18 -0.10 6.15
CA ILE A 107 3.05 1.02 5.20
C ILE A 107 1.57 1.45 5.08
N ALA A 108 0.66 0.49 4.94
CA ALA A 108 -0.78 0.77 4.89
C ALA A 108 -1.26 1.48 6.16
N ASP A 109 -0.87 0.99 7.35
CA ASP A 109 -1.21 1.63 8.62
C ASP A 109 -0.68 3.06 8.71
N ALA A 110 0.55 3.29 8.24
CA ALA A 110 1.16 4.63 8.21
C ALA A 110 0.38 5.57 7.26
N MET A 111 -0.02 5.10 6.07
CA MET A 111 -0.84 5.88 5.13
C MET A 111 -2.21 6.20 5.70
N LEU A 112 -2.88 5.22 6.31
CA LEU A 112 -4.19 5.42 6.97
C LEU A 112 -4.08 6.36 8.17
N LEU A 113 -2.96 6.33 8.90
CA LEU A 113 -2.69 7.28 9.97
C LEU A 113 -2.58 8.72 9.45
N LEU A 114 -1.87 8.92 8.34
CA LEU A 114 -1.75 10.24 7.69
C LEU A 114 -3.11 10.73 7.18
N ASP A 115 -3.95 9.83 6.66
CA ASP A 115 -5.30 10.17 6.22
C ASP A 115 -6.18 10.62 7.41
N ARG A 116 -6.07 9.93 8.54
CA ARG A 116 -6.82 10.24 9.76
C ARG A 116 -6.43 11.59 10.40
N PHE A 117 -5.17 12.03 10.23
CA PHE A 117 -4.64 13.25 10.85
C PHE A 117 -4.13 14.23 9.79
N PRO A 118 -5.01 15.12 9.24
CA PRO A 118 -4.63 16.05 8.18
C PRO A 118 -3.40 16.90 8.49
N GLY A 119 -3.29 17.42 9.72
CA GLY A 119 -2.12 18.22 10.13
C GLY A 119 -0.80 17.43 10.11
N LEU A 120 -0.84 16.12 10.40
CA LEU A 120 0.33 15.23 10.27
C LEU A 120 0.65 14.97 8.80
N ARG A 121 -0.38 14.71 7.99
CA ARG A 121 -0.25 14.54 6.53
C ARG A 121 0.40 15.75 5.89
N ASP A 122 -0.10 16.96 6.18
CA ASP A 122 0.42 18.19 5.59
C ASP A 122 1.87 18.46 5.98
N ARG A 123 2.27 18.14 7.21
CA ARG A 123 3.67 18.21 7.64
C ARG A 123 4.55 17.19 6.91
N ALA A 124 4.06 15.95 6.78
CA ALA A 124 4.76 14.90 6.04
C ALA A 124 4.94 15.29 4.56
N MET A 125 3.89 15.80 3.91
CA MET A 125 3.96 16.24 2.52
C MET A 125 4.92 17.40 2.32
N ARG A 126 4.92 18.40 3.21
CA ARG A 126 5.90 19.50 3.15
C ARG A 126 7.33 18.99 3.34
N ALA A 127 7.57 18.10 4.28
CA ALA A 127 8.90 17.53 4.52
C ALA A 127 9.39 16.71 3.31
N LEU A 128 8.52 15.93 2.67
CA LEU A 128 8.84 15.13 1.48
C LEU A 128 9.08 16.01 0.26
N SER A 129 8.31 17.09 0.08
CA SER A 129 8.48 18.07 -1.00
C SER A 129 9.79 18.84 -0.85
N ALA A 130 10.17 19.18 0.40
CA ALA A 130 11.42 19.87 0.68
C ALA A 130 12.66 18.98 0.48
N ASN A 131 12.50 17.65 0.52
CA ASN A 131 13.61 16.70 0.37
C ASN A 131 13.26 15.51 -0.52
N PRO A 132 13.37 15.67 -1.85
CA PRO A 132 13.06 14.60 -2.80
C PRO A 132 13.88 13.30 -2.60
N ALA A 133 15.06 13.38 -2.00
CA ALA A 133 15.89 12.21 -1.73
C ALA A 133 15.27 11.31 -0.64
N ILE A 134 14.60 11.88 0.35
CA ILE A 134 13.82 11.12 1.34
C ILE A 134 12.66 10.41 0.65
N PHE A 135 11.90 11.12 -0.18
CA PHE A 135 10.79 10.54 -0.94
C PHE A 135 11.25 9.38 -1.83
N SER A 136 12.33 9.59 -2.63
CA SER A 136 12.89 8.54 -3.49
C SER A 136 13.35 7.31 -2.70
N THR A 137 13.92 7.51 -1.51
CA THR A 137 14.34 6.42 -0.63
C THR A 137 13.14 5.65 -0.08
N LEU A 138 12.08 6.34 0.34
CA LEU A 138 10.84 5.69 0.81
C LEU A 138 10.17 4.92 -0.32
N LEU A 139 10.13 5.47 -1.53
CA LEU A 139 9.61 4.79 -2.72
C LEU A 139 10.43 3.55 -3.07
N ALA A 140 11.77 3.66 -3.08
CA ALA A 140 12.66 2.53 -3.32
C ALA A 140 12.51 1.41 -2.26
N MET A 141 12.23 1.77 -1.02
CA MET A 141 11.87 0.80 0.02
C MET A 141 10.48 0.19 -0.24
N HIS A 142 9.51 0.98 -0.68
CA HIS A 142 8.16 0.49 -0.99
C HIS A 142 8.20 -0.58 -2.09
N VAL A 143 8.92 -0.36 -3.18
CA VAL A 143 9.06 -1.34 -4.27
C VAL A 143 10.09 -2.45 -3.98
N GLY A 144 10.70 -2.48 -2.79
CA GLY A 144 11.65 -3.52 -2.42
C GLY A 144 13.07 -3.36 -2.97
N ALA A 145 13.37 -2.25 -3.63
CA ALA A 145 14.69 -1.96 -4.21
C ALA A 145 15.75 -1.59 -3.15
N ARG A 146 15.34 -1.27 -1.91
CA ARG A 146 16.25 -1.00 -0.77
C ARG A 146 15.87 -1.81 0.47
N ALA A 147 16.89 -2.18 1.24
CA ALA A 147 16.71 -2.92 2.48
C ALA A 147 15.99 -2.10 3.57
N PRO A 148 15.21 -2.74 4.44
CA PRO A 148 14.50 -2.07 5.56
C PRO A 148 15.41 -1.30 6.53
N ALA A 149 16.69 -1.64 6.60
CA ALA A 149 17.67 -0.91 7.43
C ALA A 149 17.79 0.57 7.03
N ALA A 150 17.58 0.91 5.76
CA ALA A 150 17.52 2.29 5.29
C ALA A 150 16.37 3.10 5.92
N MET A 151 15.39 2.42 6.52
CA MET A 151 14.26 3.07 7.19
C MET A 151 14.68 3.88 8.41
N VAL A 152 15.65 3.39 9.18
CA VAL A 152 16.15 4.09 10.38
C VAL A 152 16.87 5.39 10.00
N THR A 153 17.72 5.33 8.97
CA THR A 153 18.45 6.50 8.49
C THR A 153 17.57 7.53 7.79
N THR A 154 16.40 7.12 7.30
CA THR A 154 15.44 7.99 6.60
C THR A 154 14.38 8.55 7.56
N ALA A 155 13.96 7.77 8.56
CA ALA A 155 12.94 8.17 9.52
C ALA A 155 13.38 9.32 10.44
N LEU A 156 14.64 9.33 10.86
CA LEU A 156 15.20 10.39 11.72
C LEU A 156 15.20 11.77 11.02
N PRO A 157 15.77 11.94 9.81
CA PRO A 157 15.68 13.20 9.08
C PRO A 157 14.25 13.62 8.76
N LEU A 158 13.39 12.67 8.37
CA LEU A 158 11.98 12.95 8.09
C LEU A 158 11.27 13.47 9.35
N GLY A 159 11.42 12.78 10.47
CA GLY A 159 10.84 13.20 11.77
C GLY A 159 11.32 14.59 12.20
N TRP A 160 12.60 14.87 12.06
CA TRP A 160 13.16 16.19 12.32
C TRP A 160 12.57 17.28 11.43
N GLN A 161 12.47 17.02 10.13
CA GLN A 161 11.87 17.97 9.18
C GLN A 161 10.38 18.18 9.44
N MET A 162 9.64 17.15 9.82
CA MET A 162 8.23 17.29 10.20
C MET A 162 8.03 18.16 11.44
N LEU A 163 9.00 18.16 12.38
CA LEU A 163 8.98 19.00 13.57
C LEU A 163 9.38 20.46 13.27
N THR A 164 10.28 20.66 12.32
CA THR A 164 10.81 22.00 11.99
C THR A 164 10.01 22.71 10.89
N ALA A 165 9.40 21.99 9.96
CA ALA A 165 8.59 22.54 8.86
C ALA A 165 7.26 23.22 9.29
N GLY A 166 6.96 23.24 10.57
CA GLY A 166 5.78 23.92 11.15
C GLY A 166 6.06 25.31 11.73
N ARG A 167 7.27 25.84 11.57
CA ARG A 167 7.71 27.12 12.15
C ARG A 167 8.01 28.23 11.12
N ALA A 168 7.60 28.06 9.88
CA ALA A 168 7.68 29.09 8.85
C ALA A 168 6.29 29.51 8.40
#